data_4b0ff985fca3edef851c09445d1d8cfd
#
_entry.id   4b0ff985fca3edef851c09445d1d8cfd
#
_cell.length_a   1.000
_cell.length_b   1.000
_cell.length_c   1.000
_cell.angle_alpha   90.00
_cell.angle_beta   90.00
_cell.angle_gamma   90.00
#
_symmetry.space_group_name_H-M   'P 1'
#
loop_
_entity.id
_entity.type
_entity.pdbx_description
1 polymer ?
#
loop_
_entity_poly.entity_id
_entity_poly.type
_entity_poly.pdbx_seq_one_letter_code
_entity_poly.pdbx_strand_id
1 'polypeptide(L)'
;MLQAFIVTLREGVEAALIVGLTLAYLSKIGRADLRKAVYAGLAAAFVGSIGLAILLARTNWNEDIFEGWIMLAAAFFVLTMILFMMRTGRKLKGEIEGKVGKLVGEGSWFGLFLFVFLMVLREGAETVLTLAAVSLNSTELLSFLGTLAGVTVAILFGVVFVKGSVRINLQKFFRVTTVILCFVAAQLLVSGLHELSENGVLPSSKQEMSIVGPIVSNEAFFFVTILALAAFMVLFEVKRRQPSALPESPAARRKILWTARRERLWMAAVYASSFVFIVLVTAEFIYAKSANAPAPATEVSFVNGQVRILLSQVSDGDLHRFEARENGQEVRFWLYQKPDGRVATVFDACEICGSAGFHKGPNGVVCRNCAAPINSQSVGTKGGCNPVPLRAEQTADAVIITEADIAAGARLFQQ
;
A
#
# COMPACT_ATOMS: atom_id res chain seq x y z
N MET A 1 -4.95 3.08 2.96
CA MET A 1 -5.66 2.86 4.23
C MET A 1 -5.48 1.45 4.81
N LEU A 2 -5.92 0.39 4.14
CA LEU A 2 -5.92 -0.97 4.73
C LEU A 2 -4.50 -1.54 4.92
N GLN A 3 -3.54 -1.27 4.04
CA GLN A 3 -2.14 -1.66 4.19
C GLN A 3 -1.55 -1.05 5.46
N ALA A 4 -1.70 0.26 5.61
CA ALA A 4 -1.26 0.98 6.80
C ALA A 4 -1.91 0.41 8.07
N PHE A 5 -3.21 0.11 8.04
CA PHE A 5 -3.93 -0.53 9.14
C PHE A 5 -3.36 -1.90 9.51
N ILE A 6 -3.15 -2.79 8.51
CA ILE A 6 -2.69 -4.16 8.76
C ILE A 6 -1.26 -4.18 9.30
N VAL A 7 -0.37 -3.38 8.71
CA VAL A 7 1.02 -3.26 9.18
C VAL A 7 1.04 -2.75 10.61
N THR A 8 0.38 -1.62 10.87
CA THR A 8 0.37 -1.00 12.20
C THR A 8 -0.30 -1.87 13.26
N LEU A 9 -1.40 -2.56 12.90
CA LEU A 9 -2.06 -3.51 13.79
C LEU A 9 -1.11 -4.66 14.16
N ARG A 10 -0.38 -5.19 13.20
CA ARG A 10 0.52 -6.31 13.42
C ARG A 10 1.68 -5.93 14.31
N GLU A 11 2.43 -4.90 13.97
CA GLU A 11 3.58 -4.46 14.77
C GLU A 11 3.15 -3.98 16.16
N GLY A 12 2.01 -3.30 16.22
CA GLY A 12 1.41 -2.91 17.49
C GLY A 12 1.00 -4.10 18.36
N VAL A 13 0.49 -5.18 17.79
CA VAL A 13 0.20 -6.44 18.52
C VAL A 13 1.49 -7.11 18.97
N GLU A 14 2.56 -7.12 18.17
CA GLU A 14 3.87 -7.66 18.57
C GLU A 14 4.45 -6.88 19.75
N ALA A 15 4.46 -5.56 19.69
CA ALA A 15 4.85 -4.70 20.80
C ALA A 15 4.00 -4.95 22.06
N ALA A 16 2.67 -5.05 21.89
CA ALA A 16 1.75 -5.35 22.99
C ALA A 16 2.00 -6.72 23.63
N LEU A 17 2.39 -7.72 22.85
CA LEU A 17 2.77 -9.04 23.36
C LEU A 17 4.07 -9.00 24.15
N ILE A 18 5.10 -8.30 23.67
CA ILE A 18 6.37 -8.12 24.39
C ILE A 18 6.11 -7.52 25.77
N VAL A 19 5.40 -6.39 25.80
CA VAL A 19 5.05 -5.69 27.03
C VAL A 19 4.14 -6.54 27.92
N GLY A 20 3.10 -7.14 27.35
CA GLY A 20 2.11 -7.93 28.08
C GLY A 20 2.70 -9.21 28.70
N LEU A 21 3.52 -9.94 27.97
CA LEU A 21 4.21 -11.14 28.49
C LEU A 21 5.21 -10.75 29.58
N THR A 22 5.96 -9.65 29.40
CA THR A 22 6.88 -9.15 30.41
C THR A 22 6.15 -8.77 31.70
N LEU A 23 5.05 -8.01 31.62
CA LEU A 23 4.22 -7.64 32.77
C LEU A 23 3.58 -8.85 33.44
N ALA A 24 3.09 -9.82 32.67
CA ALA A 24 2.52 -11.06 33.18
C ALA A 24 3.55 -11.90 33.92
N TYR A 25 4.78 -12.00 33.37
CA TYR A 25 5.88 -12.70 34.00
C TYR A 25 6.30 -12.04 35.31
N LEU A 26 6.48 -10.70 35.34
CA LEU A 26 6.78 -9.92 36.56
C LEU A 26 5.71 -10.11 37.63
N SER A 27 4.44 -10.15 37.25
CA SER A 27 3.34 -10.47 38.15
C SER A 27 3.46 -11.88 38.75
N LYS A 28 3.82 -12.87 37.92
CA LYS A 28 3.95 -14.27 38.36
C LYS A 28 5.08 -14.47 39.36
N ILE A 29 6.18 -13.73 39.24
CA ILE A 29 7.35 -13.82 40.15
C ILE A 29 7.30 -12.82 41.33
N GLY A 30 6.20 -12.04 41.44
CA GLY A 30 6.00 -11.10 42.55
C GLY A 30 6.83 -9.79 42.47
N ARG A 31 7.51 -9.51 41.33
CA ARG A 31 8.35 -8.31 41.13
C ARG A 31 7.58 -7.16 40.50
N ALA A 32 6.54 -6.70 41.19
CA ALA A 32 5.72 -5.59 40.76
C ALA A 32 6.46 -4.22 40.72
N ASP A 33 7.54 -4.11 41.50
CA ASP A 33 8.46 -2.96 41.56
C ASP A 33 9.06 -2.64 40.16
N LEU A 34 9.36 -3.65 39.39
CA LEU A 34 9.98 -3.51 38.04
C LEU A 34 9.01 -3.13 36.92
N ARG A 35 7.69 -3.06 37.18
CA ARG A 35 6.71 -2.62 36.18
C ARG A 35 6.99 -1.20 35.66
N LYS A 36 7.52 -0.31 36.55
CA LYS A 36 7.91 1.04 36.12
C LYS A 36 8.99 1.04 35.02
N ALA A 37 9.94 0.09 35.05
CA ALA A 37 10.95 -0.04 34.04
C ALA A 37 10.33 -0.41 32.67
N VAL A 38 9.32 -1.30 32.68
CA VAL A 38 8.60 -1.72 31.45
C VAL A 38 7.86 -0.54 30.82
N TYR A 39 7.10 0.22 31.63
CA TYR A 39 6.37 1.38 31.11
C TYR A 39 7.32 2.52 30.67
N ALA A 40 8.42 2.74 31.38
CA ALA A 40 9.44 3.71 30.97
C ALA A 40 10.09 3.30 29.63
N GLY A 41 10.43 2.02 29.45
CA GLY A 41 10.96 1.48 28.21
C GLY A 41 9.98 1.62 27.04
N LEU A 42 8.68 1.33 27.27
CA LEU A 42 7.62 1.52 26.29
C LEU A 42 7.47 2.99 25.87
N ALA A 43 7.43 3.91 26.83
CA ALA A 43 7.29 5.35 26.57
C ALA A 43 8.51 5.89 25.79
N ALA A 44 9.72 5.50 26.19
CA ALA A 44 10.95 5.89 25.50
C ALA A 44 10.99 5.35 24.07
N ALA A 45 10.56 4.10 23.84
CA ALA A 45 10.50 3.50 22.50
C ALA A 45 9.48 4.22 21.61
N PHE A 46 8.33 4.59 22.15
CA PHE A 46 7.32 5.35 21.42
C PHE A 46 7.85 6.73 20.97
N VAL A 47 8.50 7.46 21.90
CA VAL A 47 9.16 8.75 21.58
C VAL A 47 10.27 8.55 20.54
N GLY A 48 11.09 7.51 20.66
CA GLY A 48 12.14 7.17 19.72
C GLY A 48 11.59 6.86 18.32
N SER A 49 10.47 6.14 18.23
CA SER A 49 9.82 5.83 16.94
C SER A 49 9.25 7.08 16.26
N ILE A 50 8.64 8.00 17.03
CA ILE A 50 8.21 9.31 16.51
C ILE A 50 9.41 10.13 16.04
N GLY A 51 10.51 10.14 16.82
CA GLY A 51 11.76 10.81 16.44
C GLY A 51 12.31 10.28 15.12
N LEU A 52 12.29 8.96 14.92
CA LEU A 52 12.70 8.33 13.67
C LEU A 52 11.79 8.74 12.50
N ALA A 53 10.48 8.77 12.70
CA ALA A 53 9.52 9.21 11.68
C ALA A 53 9.77 10.67 11.25
N ILE A 54 9.99 11.56 12.21
CA ILE A 54 10.32 12.98 11.94
C ILE A 54 11.66 13.10 11.22
N LEU A 55 12.66 12.30 11.59
CA LEU A 55 13.97 12.30 10.94
C LEU A 55 13.83 11.90 9.47
N LEU A 56 13.11 10.82 9.18
CA LEU A 56 12.86 10.38 7.81
C LEU A 56 12.07 11.41 7.01
N ALA A 57 11.04 12.04 7.59
CA ALA A 57 10.24 13.06 6.92
C ALA A 57 11.01 14.36 6.61
N ARG A 58 12.08 14.66 7.36
CA ARG A 58 12.91 15.87 7.12
C ARG A 58 14.04 15.65 6.12
N THR A 59 14.33 14.43 5.75
CA THR A 59 15.41 14.13 4.83
C THR A 59 14.89 14.36 3.41
N ASN A 60 15.27 15.51 2.80
CA ASN A 60 14.98 15.80 1.39
C ASN A 60 15.85 14.89 0.51
N TRP A 61 15.28 13.81 0.09
CA TRP A 61 15.90 12.91 -0.87
C TRP A 61 15.43 13.31 -2.28
N ASN A 62 16.28 13.15 -3.30
CA ASN A 62 15.85 13.29 -4.70
C ASN A 62 14.73 12.27 -4.94
N GLU A 63 13.47 12.77 -5.11
CA GLU A 63 12.25 12.03 -4.94
C GLU A 63 12.13 10.79 -5.85
N ASP A 64 12.56 10.88 -7.11
CA ASP A 64 12.18 9.89 -8.13
C ASP A 64 12.98 8.56 -8.05
N ILE A 65 14.30 8.58 -7.93
CA ILE A 65 15.14 7.35 -7.89
C ILE A 65 15.09 6.70 -6.51
N PHE A 66 14.96 7.53 -5.47
CA PHE A 66 15.04 7.09 -4.09
C PHE A 66 13.77 6.32 -3.66
N GLU A 67 12.63 6.66 -4.24
CA GLU A 67 11.35 5.99 -4.00
C GLU A 67 11.43 4.48 -4.32
N GLY A 68 11.96 4.12 -5.47
CA GLY A 68 12.16 2.73 -5.86
C GLY A 68 13.08 1.96 -4.90
N TRP A 69 14.20 2.58 -4.46
CA TRP A 69 15.11 1.96 -3.50
C TRP A 69 14.49 1.79 -2.11
N ILE A 70 13.71 2.76 -1.63
CA ILE A 70 12.96 2.64 -0.35
C ILE A 70 11.97 1.48 -0.42
N MET A 71 11.21 1.35 -1.50
CA MET A 71 10.27 0.25 -1.68
C MET A 71 10.96 -1.11 -1.68
N LEU A 72 12.11 -1.25 -2.35
CA LEU A 72 12.89 -2.48 -2.35
C LEU A 72 13.47 -2.79 -0.98
N ALA A 73 14.00 -1.79 -0.28
CA ALA A 73 14.49 -1.95 1.08
C ALA A 73 13.35 -2.39 2.03
N ALA A 74 12.18 -1.75 1.95
CA ALA A 74 11.02 -2.13 2.72
C ALA A 74 10.55 -3.56 2.40
N ALA A 75 10.50 -3.96 1.13
CA ALA A 75 10.20 -5.33 0.72
C ALA A 75 11.18 -6.34 1.34
N PHE A 76 12.49 -6.04 1.30
CA PHE A 76 13.51 -6.87 1.92
C PHE A 76 13.34 -6.98 3.43
N PHE A 77 13.06 -5.88 4.13
CA PHE A 77 12.79 -5.89 5.58
C PHE A 77 11.55 -6.72 5.92
N VAL A 78 10.44 -6.54 5.18
CA VAL A 78 9.22 -7.32 5.39
C VAL A 78 9.48 -8.81 5.17
N LEU A 79 10.23 -9.20 4.12
CA LEU A 79 10.57 -10.60 3.85
C LEU A 79 11.46 -11.20 4.96
N THR A 80 12.48 -10.48 5.41
CA THR A 80 13.35 -10.95 6.51
C THR A 80 12.58 -11.12 7.81
N MET A 81 11.65 -10.20 8.09
CA MET A 81 10.77 -10.27 9.24
C MET A 81 9.82 -11.48 9.17
N ILE A 82 9.21 -11.75 8.01
CA ILE A 82 8.38 -12.94 7.78
C ILE A 82 9.18 -14.22 8.09
N LEU A 83 10.39 -14.33 7.55
CA LEU A 83 11.27 -15.48 7.79
C LEU A 83 11.64 -15.63 9.27
N PHE A 84 11.95 -14.54 9.94
CA PHE A 84 12.23 -14.52 11.38
C PHE A 84 11.04 -15.01 12.19
N MET A 85 9.85 -14.47 11.93
CA MET A 85 8.61 -14.83 12.65
C MET A 85 8.18 -16.29 12.42
N MET A 86 8.35 -16.82 11.22
CA MET A 86 8.08 -18.23 10.95
C MET A 86 8.94 -19.16 11.80
N ARG A 87 10.18 -18.75 12.10
CA ARG A 87 11.13 -19.51 12.92
C ARG A 87 10.91 -19.31 14.42
N THR A 88 10.70 -18.06 14.84
CA THR A 88 10.72 -17.65 16.25
C THR A 88 9.34 -17.61 16.90
N GLY A 89 8.26 -17.40 16.12
CA GLY A 89 6.90 -17.20 16.64
C GLY A 89 6.36 -18.31 17.55
N ARG A 90 6.89 -19.54 17.44
CA ARG A 90 6.53 -20.65 18.33
C ARG A 90 7.26 -20.61 19.69
N LYS A 91 8.41 -19.95 19.77
CA LYS A 91 9.29 -19.91 20.95
C LYS A 91 9.28 -18.57 21.65
N LEU A 92 8.63 -17.56 21.08
CA LEU A 92 8.64 -16.17 21.53
C LEU A 92 8.35 -16.02 23.04
N LYS A 93 7.33 -16.73 23.54
CA LYS A 93 6.96 -16.70 24.96
C LYS A 93 8.11 -17.20 25.84
N GLY A 94 8.71 -18.33 25.52
CA GLY A 94 9.81 -18.92 26.29
C GLY A 94 11.10 -18.08 26.22
N GLU A 95 11.37 -17.45 25.11
CA GLU A 95 12.54 -16.57 24.94
C GLU A 95 12.38 -15.27 25.77
N ILE A 96 11.20 -14.65 25.76
CA ILE A 96 10.92 -13.47 26.59
C ILE A 96 10.99 -13.83 28.06
N GLU A 97 10.32 -14.89 28.50
CA GLU A 97 10.35 -15.33 29.89
C GLU A 97 11.79 -15.67 30.36
N GLY A 98 12.60 -16.30 29.51
CA GLY A 98 13.99 -16.63 29.80
C GLY A 98 14.91 -15.40 29.91
N LYS A 99 14.79 -14.44 28.98
CA LYS A 99 15.57 -13.20 29.01
C LYS A 99 15.17 -12.30 30.19
N VAL A 100 13.86 -12.10 30.40
CA VAL A 100 13.34 -11.33 31.54
C VAL A 100 13.72 -11.99 32.86
N GLY A 101 13.67 -13.32 32.96
CA GLY A 101 14.06 -14.06 34.16
C GLY A 101 15.52 -13.84 34.55
N LYS A 102 16.45 -13.82 33.60
CA LYS A 102 17.87 -13.51 33.84
C LYS A 102 18.05 -12.08 34.35
N LEU A 103 17.46 -11.09 33.66
CA LEU A 103 17.55 -9.65 34.03
C LEU A 103 16.95 -9.36 35.41
N VAL A 104 15.87 -10.03 35.77
CA VAL A 104 15.23 -9.90 37.09
C VAL A 104 16.08 -10.58 38.16
N GLY A 105 16.72 -11.72 37.89
CA GLY A 105 17.65 -12.38 38.80
C GLY A 105 18.85 -11.49 39.16
N GLU A 106 19.32 -10.67 38.25
CA GLU A 106 20.37 -9.66 38.45
C GLU A 106 19.86 -8.37 39.11
N GLY A 107 18.55 -8.21 39.38
CA GLY A 107 17.95 -7.05 39.96
C GLY A 107 18.03 -5.78 39.11
N SER A 108 18.36 -5.91 37.84
CA SER A 108 18.67 -4.77 36.97
C SER A 108 17.40 -4.07 36.44
N TRP A 109 17.00 -2.95 37.07
CA TRP A 109 15.96 -2.08 36.53
C TRP A 109 16.32 -1.55 35.13
N PHE A 110 17.57 -1.12 34.97
CA PHE A 110 18.07 -0.59 33.70
C PHE A 110 18.12 -1.65 32.59
N GLY A 111 18.53 -2.89 32.94
CA GLY A 111 18.53 -4.00 31.97
C GLY A 111 17.12 -4.31 31.43
N LEU A 112 16.11 -4.32 32.32
CA LEU A 112 14.73 -4.53 31.92
C LEU A 112 14.16 -3.35 31.09
N PHE A 113 14.48 -2.12 31.48
CA PHE A 113 14.15 -0.92 30.70
C PHE A 113 14.73 -1.02 29.29
N LEU A 114 16.03 -1.29 29.17
CA LEU A 114 16.74 -1.36 27.91
C LEU A 114 16.20 -2.50 27.02
N PHE A 115 15.91 -3.64 27.61
CA PHE A 115 15.32 -4.78 26.91
C PHE A 115 13.97 -4.39 26.27
N VAL A 116 13.05 -3.83 27.05
CA VAL A 116 11.73 -3.42 26.54
C VAL A 116 11.87 -2.28 25.54
N PHE A 117 12.71 -1.29 25.83
CA PHE A 117 12.99 -0.17 24.93
C PHE A 117 13.46 -0.66 23.55
N LEU A 118 14.50 -1.51 23.49
CA LEU A 118 15.06 -1.97 22.23
C LEU A 118 14.08 -2.86 21.45
N MET A 119 13.37 -3.74 22.14
CA MET A 119 12.41 -4.63 21.50
C MET A 119 11.23 -3.86 20.91
N VAL A 120 10.67 -2.89 21.66
CA VAL A 120 9.53 -2.09 21.18
C VAL A 120 9.97 -1.04 20.16
N LEU A 121 11.14 -0.43 20.33
CA LEU A 121 11.72 0.51 19.36
C LEU A 121 11.94 -0.17 17.99
N ARG A 122 12.37 -1.42 18.01
CA ARG A 122 12.51 -2.21 16.78
C ARG A 122 11.18 -2.31 16.04
N GLU A 123 10.10 -2.73 16.72
CA GLU A 123 8.77 -2.83 16.09
C GLU A 123 8.26 -1.45 15.60
N GLY A 124 8.56 -0.39 16.38
CA GLY A 124 8.26 0.98 15.98
C GLY A 124 9.05 1.43 14.74
N ALA A 125 10.32 1.10 14.65
CA ALA A 125 11.15 1.39 13.48
C ALA A 125 10.67 0.63 12.23
N GLU A 126 10.32 -0.66 12.36
CA GLU A 126 9.74 -1.47 11.29
C GLU A 126 8.41 -0.86 10.81
N THR A 127 7.55 -0.42 11.73
CA THR A 127 6.31 0.30 11.41
C THR A 127 6.59 1.57 10.60
N VAL A 128 7.50 2.42 11.06
CA VAL A 128 7.82 3.70 10.41
C VAL A 128 8.37 3.49 9.01
N LEU A 129 9.31 2.54 8.83
CA LEU A 129 9.90 2.23 7.51
C LEU A 129 8.85 1.69 6.53
N THR A 130 8.02 0.75 6.99
CA THR A 130 6.98 0.15 6.14
C THR A 130 5.89 1.16 5.79
N LEU A 131 5.49 2.02 6.75
CA LEU A 131 4.51 3.07 6.49
C LEU A 131 5.06 4.14 5.55
N ALA A 132 6.34 4.51 5.66
CA ALA A 132 6.99 5.41 4.71
C ALA A 132 6.87 4.87 3.28
N ALA A 133 7.21 3.58 3.06
CA ALA A 133 7.09 2.95 1.75
C ALA A 133 5.63 2.82 1.25
N VAL A 134 4.67 2.58 2.15
CA VAL A 134 3.24 2.45 1.79
C VAL A 134 2.60 3.82 1.53
N SER A 135 3.05 4.89 2.20
CA SER A 135 2.50 6.24 2.02
C SER A 135 2.81 6.83 0.65
N LEU A 136 3.89 6.43 0.00
CA LEU A 136 4.23 6.84 -1.35
C LEU A 136 3.15 6.49 -2.37
N ASN A 137 2.45 5.36 -2.17
CA ASN A 137 1.41 4.84 -3.07
C ASN A 137 -0.03 5.14 -2.61
N SER A 138 -0.25 5.94 -1.56
CA SER A 138 -1.60 6.18 -1.03
C SER A 138 -1.83 7.64 -0.64
N THR A 139 -3.11 8.07 -0.70
CA THR A 139 -3.47 9.40 -0.20
C THR A 139 -3.12 9.52 1.28
N GLU A 140 -2.42 10.57 1.66
CA GLU A 140 -1.90 10.80 3.03
C GLU A 140 -2.99 10.66 4.11
N LEU A 141 -4.18 11.21 3.86
CA LEU A 141 -5.30 11.13 4.80
C LEU A 141 -5.76 9.69 5.06
N LEU A 142 -5.90 8.88 4.02
CA LEU A 142 -6.34 7.49 4.16
C LEU A 142 -5.27 6.62 4.82
N SER A 143 -3.99 6.88 4.56
CA SER A 143 -2.88 6.22 5.23
C SER A 143 -2.86 6.56 6.72
N PHE A 144 -3.03 7.83 7.07
CA PHE A 144 -3.11 8.30 8.46
C PHE A 144 -4.28 7.66 9.23
N LEU A 145 -5.48 7.63 8.64
CA LEU A 145 -6.65 6.99 9.27
C LEU A 145 -6.44 5.49 9.47
N GLY A 146 -5.83 4.81 8.51
CA GLY A 146 -5.47 3.39 8.62
C GLY A 146 -4.50 3.14 9.77
N THR A 147 -3.45 3.95 9.87
CA THR A 147 -2.46 3.89 10.95
C THR A 147 -3.10 4.11 12.31
N LEU A 148 -3.91 5.17 12.45
CA LEU A 148 -4.60 5.48 13.71
C LEU A 148 -5.54 4.35 14.15
N ALA A 149 -6.31 3.79 13.22
CA ALA A 149 -7.17 2.64 13.48
C ALA A 149 -6.35 1.41 13.92
N GLY A 150 -5.22 1.12 13.24
CA GLY A 150 -4.33 0.00 13.56
C GLY A 150 -3.75 0.13 14.97
N VAL A 151 -3.21 1.31 15.32
CA VAL A 151 -2.70 1.60 16.68
C VAL A 151 -3.80 1.43 17.72
N THR A 152 -4.98 1.98 17.47
CA THR A 152 -6.10 1.91 18.42
C THR A 152 -6.50 0.46 18.71
N VAL A 153 -6.64 -0.35 17.68
CA VAL A 153 -6.98 -1.78 17.83
C VAL A 153 -5.85 -2.54 18.52
N ALA A 154 -4.59 -2.25 18.22
CA ALA A 154 -3.43 -2.87 18.87
C ALA A 154 -3.37 -2.52 20.37
N ILE A 155 -3.65 -1.28 20.77
CA ILE A 155 -3.73 -0.87 22.19
C ILE A 155 -4.88 -1.61 22.88
N LEU A 156 -6.07 -1.65 22.29
CA LEU A 156 -7.21 -2.40 22.84
C LEU A 156 -6.87 -3.87 23.03
N PHE A 157 -6.23 -4.48 22.01
CA PHE A 157 -5.73 -5.84 22.10
C PHE A 157 -4.76 -6.03 23.27
N GLY A 158 -3.78 -5.14 23.42
CA GLY A 158 -2.78 -5.19 24.50
C GLY A 158 -3.41 -5.11 25.87
N VAL A 159 -4.34 -4.17 26.09
CA VAL A 159 -5.07 -4.01 27.37
C VAL A 159 -5.87 -5.26 27.71
N VAL A 160 -6.61 -5.82 26.75
CA VAL A 160 -7.42 -7.02 26.95
C VAL A 160 -6.55 -8.26 27.17
N PHE A 161 -5.42 -8.36 26.48
CA PHE A 161 -4.44 -9.43 26.65
C PHE A 161 -3.80 -9.41 28.04
N VAL A 162 -3.32 -8.25 28.51
CA VAL A 162 -2.72 -8.10 29.85
C VAL A 162 -3.73 -8.42 30.96
N LYS A 163 -4.99 -8.05 30.78
CA LYS A 163 -6.08 -8.38 31.74
C LYS A 163 -6.47 -9.86 31.72
N GLY A 164 -5.89 -10.68 30.84
CA GLY A 164 -6.14 -12.10 30.74
C GLY A 164 -7.54 -12.48 30.23
N SER A 165 -8.29 -11.51 29.69
CA SER A 165 -9.69 -11.70 29.25
C SER A 165 -9.82 -12.46 27.92
N VAL A 166 -8.74 -12.53 27.12
CA VAL A 166 -8.79 -13.16 25.79
C VAL A 166 -7.68 -14.19 25.64
N ARG A 167 -8.09 -15.42 25.32
CA ARG A 167 -7.19 -16.50 24.87
C ARG A 167 -7.17 -16.52 23.34
N ILE A 168 -6.35 -15.68 22.74
CA ILE A 168 -6.17 -15.66 21.28
C ILE A 168 -5.12 -16.70 20.89
N ASN A 169 -5.39 -17.42 19.82
CA ASN A 169 -4.40 -18.30 19.22
C ASN A 169 -3.44 -17.47 18.38
N LEU A 170 -2.36 -17.00 19.02
CA LEU A 170 -1.32 -16.17 18.41
C LEU A 170 -0.73 -16.80 17.14
N GLN A 171 -0.58 -18.13 17.10
CA GLN A 171 -0.07 -18.80 15.92
C GLN A 171 -0.97 -18.64 14.69
N LYS A 172 -2.29 -18.60 14.91
CA LYS A 172 -3.26 -18.38 13.81
C LYS A 172 -3.23 -16.94 13.33
N PHE A 173 -3.20 -16.00 14.27
CA PHE A 173 -3.09 -14.58 13.97
C PHE A 173 -1.83 -14.30 13.13
N PHE A 174 -0.66 -14.76 13.59
CA PHE A 174 0.59 -14.56 12.85
C PHE A 174 0.62 -15.27 11.50
N ARG A 175 0.01 -16.45 11.37
CA ARG A 175 -0.07 -17.14 10.07
C ARG A 175 -0.87 -16.35 9.05
N VAL A 176 -2.03 -15.81 9.43
CA VAL A 176 -2.88 -15.02 8.55
C VAL A 176 -2.18 -13.72 8.15
N THR A 177 -1.65 -12.98 9.12
CA THR A 177 -0.95 -11.72 8.84
C THR A 177 0.32 -11.93 8.02
N THR A 178 1.04 -13.04 8.21
CA THR A 178 2.21 -13.40 7.40
C THR A 178 1.84 -13.58 5.92
N VAL A 179 0.73 -14.27 5.63
CA VAL A 179 0.28 -14.43 4.23
C VAL A 179 -0.03 -13.07 3.60
N ILE A 180 -0.73 -12.20 4.33
CA ILE A 180 -1.04 -10.85 3.85
C ILE A 180 0.26 -10.06 3.57
N LEU A 181 1.22 -10.13 4.49
CA LEU A 181 2.50 -9.44 4.31
C LEU A 181 3.37 -10.00 3.18
N CYS A 182 3.28 -11.29 2.86
CA CYS A 182 3.92 -11.83 1.66
C CYS A 182 3.42 -11.12 0.39
N PHE A 183 2.11 -10.84 0.31
CA PHE A 183 1.56 -10.11 -0.82
C PHE A 183 1.99 -8.64 -0.81
N VAL A 184 2.00 -7.98 0.36
CA VAL A 184 2.50 -6.60 0.49
C VAL A 184 3.97 -6.51 0.08
N ALA A 185 4.81 -7.46 0.52
CA ALA A 185 6.21 -7.52 0.12
C ALA A 185 6.38 -7.74 -1.39
N ALA A 186 5.56 -8.61 -1.99
CA ALA A 186 5.57 -8.84 -3.43
C ALA A 186 5.14 -7.57 -4.20
N GLN A 187 4.13 -6.87 -3.72
CA GLN A 187 3.70 -5.60 -4.29
C GLN A 187 4.80 -4.54 -4.19
N LEU A 188 5.39 -4.33 -3.02
CA LEU A 188 6.50 -3.38 -2.83
C LEU A 188 7.70 -3.71 -3.72
N LEU A 189 7.99 -5.01 -3.91
CA LEU A 189 9.05 -5.45 -4.82
C LEU A 189 8.74 -5.06 -6.27
N VAL A 190 7.53 -5.35 -6.74
CA VAL A 190 7.10 -5.06 -8.12
C VAL A 190 7.05 -3.54 -8.33
N SER A 191 6.46 -2.78 -7.40
CA SER A 191 6.40 -1.32 -7.49
C SER A 191 7.80 -0.67 -7.43
N GLY A 192 8.69 -1.14 -6.55
CA GLY A 192 10.05 -0.62 -6.48
C GLY A 192 10.89 -0.92 -7.73
N LEU A 193 10.74 -2.11 -8.34
CA LEU A 193 11.38 -2.43 -9.61
C LEU A 193 10.82 -1.58 -10.76
N HIS A 194 9.51 -1.35 -10.75
CA HIS A 194 8.85 -0.50 -11.72
C HIS A 194 9.36 0.94 -11.65
N GLU A 195 9.44 1.51 -10.44
CA GLU A 195 9.94 2.87 -10.22
C GLU A 195 11.38 3.05 -10.71
N LEU A 196 12.25 2.07 -10.45
CA LEU A 196 13.62 2.08 -10.98
C LEU A 196 13.68 1.94 -12.51
N SER A 197 12.76 1.18 -13.10
CA SER A 197 12.64 1.07 -14.57
C SER A 197 12.13 2.36 -15.20
N GLU A 198 11.20 3.04 -14.53
CA GLU A 198 10.64 4.32 -14.99
C GLU A 198 11.71 5.42 -15.00
N ASN A 199 12.55 5.45 -13.97
CA ASN A 199 13.65 6.39 -13.86
C ASN A 199 14.90 6.01 -14.67
N GLY A 200 14.83 4.96 -15.50
CA GLY A 200 15.91 4.56 -16.41
C GLY A 200 17.10 3.89 -15.72
N VAL A 201 16.99 3.52 -14.45
CA VAL A 201 18.02 2.76 -13.72
C VAL A 201 18.05 1.29 -14.19
N LEU A 202 16.86 0.74 -14.49
CA LEU A 202 16.71 -0.59 -15.07
C LEU A 202 16.19 -0.49 -16.50
N PRO A 203 16.61 -1.40 -17.41
CA PRO A 203 16.05 -1.44 -18.74
C PRO A 203 14.57 -1.82 -18.70
N SER A 204 13.71 -1.03 -19.33
CA SER A 204 12.28 -1.28 -19.42
C SER A 204 11.90 -1.73 -20.82
N SER A 205 11.04 -2.74 -20.93
CA SER A 205 10.50 -3.23 -22.19
C SER A 205 8.98 -3.15 -22.23
N LYS A 206 8.40 -3.05 -23.45
CA LYS A 206 6.93 -3.08 -23.62
C LYS A 206 6.31 -4.36 -23.04
N GLN A 207 7.01 -5.49 -23.15
CA GLN A 207 6.52 -6.79 -22.67
C GLN A 207 6.50 -6.84 -21.12
N GLU A 208 7.53 -6.35 -20.45
CA GLU A 208 7.55 -6.25 -18.99
C GLU A 208 6.44 -5.34 -18.50
N MET A 209 6.27 -4.19 -19.11
CA MET A 209 5.28 -3.19 -18.71
C MET A 209 3.83 -3.65 -18.96
N SER A 210 3.60 -4.55 -19.93
CA SER A 210 2.29 -5.16 -20.14
C SER A 210 1.87 -6.08 -18.98
N ILE A 211 2.84 -6.65 -18.25
CA ILE A 211 2.59 -7.52 -17.09
C ILE A 211 2.57 -6.69 -15.80
N VAL A 212 3.55 -5.82 -15.63
CA VAL A 212 3.75 -5.02 -14.41
C VAL A 212 2.70 -3.92 -14.30
N GLY A 213 2.37 -3.25 -15.42
CA GLY A 213 1.42 -2.14 -15.45
C GLY A 213 0.07 -2.47 -14.79
N PRO A 214 -0.63 -3.56 -15.19
CA PRO A 214 -1.89 -3.95 -14.55
C PRO A 214 -1.76 -4.29 -13.06
N ILE A 215 -0.58 -4.74 -12.62
CA ILE A 215 -0.32 -5.04 -11.19
C ILE A 215 -0.19 -3.74 -10.39
N VAL A 216 0.59 -2.79 -10.88
CA VAL A 216 0.82 -1.50 -10.22
C VAL A 216 -0.42 -0.61 -10.28
N SER A 217 -1.12 -0.57 -11.44
CA SER A 217 -2.32 0.26 -11.63
C SER A 217 -3.56 -0.25 -10.88
N ASN A 218 -3.60 -1.52 -10.51
CA ASN A 218 -4.77 -2.17 -9.88
C ASN A 218 -4.52 -2.53 -8.41
N GLU A 219 -4.04 -1.58 -7.61
CA GLU A 219 -3.87 -1.80 -6.15
C GLU A 219 -5.13 -2.35 -5.48
N ALA A 220 -6.32 -1.86 -5.86
CA ALA A 220 -7.59 -2.34 -5.34
C ALA A 220 -7.84 -3.83 -5.67
N PHE A 221 -7.46 -4.30 -6.86
CA PHE A 221 -7.60 -5.71 -7.26
C PHE A 221 -6.71 -6.64 -6.43
N PHE A 222 -5.47 -6.23 -6.16
CA PHE A 222 -4.56 -6.94 -5.25
C PHE A 222 -5.16 -7.05 -3.86
N PHE A 223 -5.74 -5.97 -3.36
CA PHE A 223 -6.40 -5.92 -2.06
C PHE A 223 -7.59 -6.86 -1.95
N VAL A 224 -8.48 -6.87 -2.95
CA VAL A 224 -9.63 -7.78 -3.02
C VAL A 224 -9.17 -9.23 -3.02
N THR A 225 -8.12 -9.54 -3.78
CA THR A 225 -7.55 -10.90 -3.86
C THR A 225 -6.97 -11.34 -2.52
N ILE A 226 -6.26 -10.46 -1.80
CA ILE A 226 -5.71 -10.73 -0.47
C ILE A 226 -6.83 -10.97 0.54
N LEU A 227 -7.87 -10.15 0.54
CA LEU A 227 -9.02 -10.30 1.44
C LEU A 227 -9.84 -11.54 1.13
N ALA A 228 -10.03 -11.86 -0.14
CA ALA A 228 -10.69 -13.08 -0.56
C ALA A 228 -9.89 -14.32 -0.12
N LEU A 229 -8.57 -14.29 -0.26
CA LEU A 229 -7.68 -15.34 0.24
C LEU A 229 -7.70 -15.45 1.76
N ALA A 230 -7.67 -14.34 2.50
CA ALA A 230 -7.76 -14.32 3.95
C ALA A 230 -9.12 -14.86 4.43
N ALA A 231 -10.22 -14.43 3.80
CA ALA A 231 -11.56 -14.95 4.06
C ALA A 231 -11.66 -16.45 3.73
N PHE A 232 -11.07 -16.89 2.62
CA PHE A 232 -11.02 -18.29 2.22
C PHE A 232 -10.20 -19.14 3.21
N MET A 233 -9.07 -18.65 3.73
CA MET A 233 -8.29 -19.34 4.78
C MET A 233 -9.08 -19.47 6.08
N VAL A 234 -9.80 -18.44 6.51
CA VAL A 234 -10.69 -18.48 7.67
C VAL A 234 -11.81 -19.50 7.45
N LEU A 235 -12.40 -19.54 6.26
CA LEU A 235 -13.43 -20.52 5.84
C LEU A 235 -12.93 -21.96 5.91
N PHE A 236 -11.72 -22.22 5.42
CA PHE A 236 -11.15 -23.58 5.41
C PHE A 236 -10.82 -24.09 6.83
N GLU A 237 -10.40 -23.20 7.73
CA GLU A 237 -10.09 -23.56 9.12
C GLU A 237 -11.35 -23.90 9.92
N VAL A 238 -12.46 -23.22 9.63
CA VAL A 238 -13.75 -23.46 10.28
C VAL A 238 -14.35 -24.83 9.89
N LYS A 239 -14.18 -25.25 8.64
CA LYS A 239 -14.71 -26.53 8.14
C LYS A 239 -13.98 -27.75 8.75
N ARG A 240 -12.81 -27.57 9.34
CA ARG A 240 -11.98 -28.64 9.94
C ARG A 240 -12.37 -29.02 11.36
N ARG A 241 -13.22 -28.26 12.05
CA ARG A 241 -13.70 -28.59 13.40
C ARG A 241 -14.96 -29.45 13.35
N GLN A 242 -14.80 -30.75 13.28
CA GLN A 242 -15.91 -31.69 13.58
C GLN A 242 -16.23 -31.64 15.09
N PRO A 243 -17.51 -31.64 15.46
CA PRO A 243 -17.89 -31.63 16.86
C PRO A 243 -17.47 -32.95 17.53
N SER A 244 -16.77 -32.83 18.64
CA SER A 244 -16.50 -33.93 19.56
C SER A 244 -17.83 -34.49 20.06
N ALA A 245 -17.87 -35.78 20.40
CA ALA A 245 -19.04 -36.49 20.89
C ALA A 245 -19.86 -35.68 21.92
N LEU A 246 -21.16 -35.70 21.79
CA LEU A 246 -22.07 -34.99 22.69
C LEU A 246 -22.03 -35.61 24.09
N PRO A 247 -21.83 -34.80 25.15
CA PRO A 247 -21.83 -35.31 26.52
C PRO A 247 -23.20 -35.79 26.95
N GLU A 248 -23.25 -36.78 27.84
CA GLU A 248 -24.46 -37.42 28.32
C GLU A 248 -25.33 -36.52 29.22
N SER A 249 -24.75 -35.47 29.84
CA SER A 249 -25.49 -34.59 30.74
C SER A 249 -26.30 -33.53 30.00
N PRO A 250 -27.62 -33.32 30.33
CA PRO A 250 -28.47 -32.36 29.64
C PRO A 250 -27.98 -30.88 29.75
N ALA A 251 -27.35 -30.52 30.88
CA ALA A 251 -26.83 -29.18 31.11
C ALA A 251 -25.60 -28.91 30.26
N ALA A 252 -24.66 -29.86 30.14
CA ALA A 252 -23.48 -29.77 29.31
C ALA A 252 -23.87 -29.71 27.82
N ARG A 253 -24.88 -30.47 27.41
CA ARG A 253 -25.40 -30.46 26.03
C ARG A 253 -26.00 -29.09 25.65
N ARG A 254 -26.79 -28.46 26.54
CA ARG A 254 -27.30 -27.09 26.31
C ARG A 254 -26.17 -26.05 26.17
N LYS A 255 -25.14 -26.14 27.01
CA LYS A 255 -23.98 -25.23 26.97
C LYS A 255 -23.23 -25.38 25.64
N ILE A 256 -23.01 -26.60 25.17
CA ILE A 256 -22.32 -26.86 23.89
C ILE A 256 -23.17 -26.38 22.71
N LEU A 257 -24.48 -26.63 22.71
CA LEU A 257 -25.38 -26.14 21.66
C LEU A 257 -25.44 -24.62 21.62
N TRP A 258 -25.43 -23.95 22.77
CA TRP A 258 -25.45 -22.50 22.85
C TRP A 258 -24.11 -21.88 22.37
N THR A 259 -22.99 -22.46 22.78
CA THR A 259 -21.65 -22.02 22.29
C THR A 259 -21.52 -22.24 20.77
N ALA A 260 -21.99 -23.38 20.26
CA ALA A 260 -21.95 -23.66 18.82
C ALA A 260 -22.86 -22.70 18.03
N ARG A 261 -24.06 -22.33 18.59
CA ARG A 261 -24.94 -21.35 17.97
C ARG A 261 -24.30 -19.94 17.96
N ARG A 262 -23.68 -19.53 19.05
CA ARG A 262 -22.96 -18.26 19.14
C ARG A 262 -21.77 -18.21 18.17
N GLU A 263 -21.00 -19.29 18.05
CA GLU A 263 -19.91 -19.39 17.08
C GLU A 263 -20.41 -19.29 15.65
N ARG A 264 -21.53 -19.96 15.32
CA ARG A 264 -22.16 -19.84 13.98
C ARG A 264 -22.62 -18.42 13.67
N LEU A 265 -23.21 -17.72 14.65
CA LEU A 265 -23.61 -16.32 14.47
C LEU A 265 -22.40 -15.39 14.26
N TRP A 266 -21.33 -15.58 15.03
CA TRP A 266 -20.09 -14.83 14.82
C TRP A 266 -19.46 -15.12 13.46
N MET A 267 -19.46 -16.37 13.03
CA MET A 267 -19.00 -16.74 11.69
C MET A 267 -19.85 -16.11 10.59
N ALA A 268 -21.17 -16.17 10.74
CA ALA A 268 -22.09 -15.54 9.80
C ALA A 268 -21.87 -14.02 9.72
N ALA A 269 -21.61 -13.36 10.86
CA ALA A 269 -21.28 -11.92 10.89
C ALA A 269 -19.96 -11.62 10.19
N VAL A 270 -18.91 -12.43 10.41
CA VAL A 270 -17.62 -12.29 9.71
C VAL A 270 -17.79 -12.50 8.21
N TYR A 271 -18.57 -13.50 7.78
CA TYR A 271 -18.84 -13.72 6.35
C TYR A 271 -19.62 -12.58 5.73
N ALA A 272 -20.66 -12.11 6.41
CA ALA A 272 -21.45 -10.99 5.93
C ALA A 272 -20.61 -9.71 5.81
N SER A 273 -19.77 -9.42 6.80
CA SER A 273 -18.89 -8.25 6.75
C SER A 273 -17.83 -8.38 5.66
N SER A 274 -17.22 -9.56 5.46
CA SER A 274 -16.27 -9.82 4.38
C SER A 274 -16.94 -9.70 3.02
N PHE A 275 -18.15 -10.21 2.86
CA PHE A 275 -18.92 -10.09 1.62
C PHE A 275 -19.25 -8.63 1.31
N VAL A 276 -19.79 -7.89 2.29
CA VAL A 276 -20.08 -6.45 2.15
C VAL A 276 -18.82 -5.68 1.78
N PHE A 277 -17.70 -5.99 2.41
CA PHE A 277 -16.42 -5.34 2.11
C PHE A 277 -15.96 -5.64 0.67
N ILE A 278 -16.03 -6.89 0.21
CA ILE A 278 -15.69 -7.27 -1.18
C ILE A 278 -16.59 -6.51 -2.17
N VAL A 279 -17.90 -6.43 -1.89
CA VAL A 279 -18.84 -5.68 -2.74
C VAL A 279 -18.48 -4.19 -2.79
N LEU A 280 -18.17 -3.58 -1.64
CA LEU A 280 -17.79 -2.16 -1.58
C LEU A 280 -16.50 -1.87 -2.34
N VAL A 281 -15.45 -2.69 -2.16
CA VAL A 281 -14.18 -2.52 -2.89
C VAL A 281 -14.36 -2.78 -4.38
N THR A 282 -15.18 -3.76 -4.76
CA THR A 282 -15.50 -4.00 -6.18
C THR A 282 -16.27 -2.83 -6.78
N ALA A 283 -17.22 -2.27 -6.04
CA ALA A 283 -17.97 -1.10 -6.47
C ALA A 283 -17.06 0.13 -6.61
N GLU A 284 -16.15 0.35 -5.66
CA GLU A 284 -15.14 1.40 -5.72
C GLU A 284 -14.21 1.24 -6.93
N PHE A 285 -13.75 0.01 -7.21
CA PHE A 285 -12.95 -0.30 -8.38
C PHE A 285 -13.68 0.01 -9.69
N ILE A 286 -14.94 -0.41 -9.82
CA ILE A 286 -15.76 -0.12 -11.00
C ILE A 286 -16.00 1.38 -11.14
N TYR A 287 -16.30 2.07 -10.04
CA TYR A 287 -16.50 3.51 -10.02
C TYR A 287 -15.23 4.27 -10.39
N ALA A 288 -14.08 3.93 -9.80
CA ALA A 288 -12.79 4.54 -10.12
C ALA A 288 -12.43 4.32 -11.61
N LYS A 289 -12.68 3.13 -12.15
CA LYS A 289 -12.46 2.84 -13.55
C LYS A 289 -13.37 3.65 -14.47
N SER A 290 -14.63 3.88 -14.10
CA SER A 290 -15.57 4.69 -14.85
C SER A 290 -15.28 6.19 -14.75
N ALA A 291 -14.90 6.66 -13.55
CA ALA A 291 -14.52 8.05 -13.30
C ALA A 291 -13.20 8.44 -14.02
N ASN A 292 -12.28 7.50 -14.16
CA ASN A 292 -11.02 7.66 -14.88
C ASN A 292 -11.14 7.32 -16.38
N ALA A 293 -12.36 7.12 -16.91
CA ALA A 293 -12.56 7.01 -18.35
C ALA A 293 -12.04 8.28 -19.05
N PRO A 294 -11.34 8.14 -20.20
CA PRO A 294 -10.84 9.32 -20.90
C PRO A 294 -12.01 10.24 -21.27
N ALA A 295 -11.83 11.54 -21.07
CA ALA A 295 -12.70 12.50 -21.71
C ALA A 295 -12.74 12.20 -23.23
N PRO A 296 -13.90 12.32 -23.89
CA PRO A 296 -13.98 12.10 -25.32
C PRO A 296 -13.00 13.05 -26.02
N ALA A 297 -12.23 12.52 -26.97
CA ALA A 297 -11.33 13.33 -27.76
C ALA A 297 -12.13 14.20 -28.73
N THR A 298 -11.72 15.44 -28.91
CA THR A 298 -12.30 16.34 -29.91
C THR A 298 -11.69 15.99 -31.27
N GLU A 299 -12.53 15.55 -32.21
CA GLU A 299 -12.08 15.27 -33.57
C GLU A 299 -11.65 16.58 -34.24
N VAL A 300 -10.43 16.60 -34.78
CA VAL A 300 -9.89 17.74 -35.49
C VAL A 300 -9.59 17.38 -36.94
N SER A 301 -9.88 18.30 -37.85
CA SER A 301 -9.65 18.16 -39.27
C SER A 301 -8.50 19.04 -39.74
N PHE A 302 -7.75 18.57 -40.70
CA PHE A 302 -6.69 19.35 -41.33
C PHE A 302 -7.28 20.40 -42.26
N VAL A 303 -6.88 21.66 -42.05
CA VAL A 303 -7.15 22.76 -42.95
C VAL A 303 -5.82 23.23 -43.53
N ASN A 304 -5.66 23.10 -44.83
CA ASN A 304 -4.38 23.38 -45.54
C ASN A 304 -3.19 22.57 -44.97
N GLY A 305 -3.41 21.29 -44.58
CA GLY A 305 -2.36 20.43 -43.98
C GLY A 305 -1.94 20.78 -42.55
N GLN A 306 -2.75 21.58 -41.86
CA GLN A 306 -2.48 21.98 -40.48
C GLN A 306 -3.72 21.91 -39.59
N VAL A 307 -3.52 21.62 -38.30
CA VAL A 307 -4.52 21.75 -37.26
C VAL A 307 -4.19 23.00 -36.44
N ARG A 308 -5.18 23.86 -36.23
CA ARG A 308 -5.02 25.06 -35.40
C ARG A 308 -5.93 25.00 -34.18
N ILE A 309 -5.34 25.04 -33.00
CA ILE A 309 -6.04 25.00 -31.70
C ILE A 309 -5.79 26.32 -30.97
N LEU A 310 -6.85 27.01 -30.59
CA LEU A 310 -6.75 28.29 -29.88
C LEU A 310 -6.21 28.06 -28.44
N LEU A 311 -5.24 28.89 -28.04
CA LEU A 311 -4.69 28.86 -26.69
C LEU A 311 -5.76 29.07 -25.61
N SER A 312 -6.77 29.91 -25.89
CA SER A 312 -7.89 30.14 -24.97
C SER A 312 -8.71 28.89 -24.63
N GLN A 313 -8.63 27.85 -25.45
CA GLN A 313 -9.33 26.58 -25.24
C GLN A 313 -8.55 25.59 -24.35
N VAL A 314 -7.26 25.82 -24.13
CA VAL A 314 -6.34 24.87 -23.51
C VAL A 314 -5.49 25.50 -22.38
N SER A 315 -5.86 26.71 -21.93
CA SER A 315 -5.11 27.48 -20.93
C SER A 315 -5.73 27.43 -19.52
N ASP A 316 -6.46 26.36 -19.21
CA ASP A 316 -7.12 26.16 -17.91
C ASP A 316 -6.37 25.20 -17.00
N GLY A 317 -5.22 24.65 -17.45
CA GLY A 317 -4.46 23.65 -16.72
C GLY A 317 -5.11 22.27 -16.70
N ASP A 318 -6.05 22.03 -17.61
CA ASP A 318 -6.65 20.71 -17.81
C ASP A 318 -6.08 19.98 -19.04
N LEU A 319 -6.37 18.70 -19.16
CA LEU A 319 -5.95 17.82 -20.24
C LEU A 319 -6.95 17.91 -21.40
N HIS A 320 -6.58 18.63 -22.47
CA HIS A 320 -7.43 18.77 -23.66
C HIS A 320 -7.04 17.77 -24.72
N ARG A 321 -7.91 16.80 -24.99
CA ARG A 321 -7.67 15.70 -25.92
C ARG A 321 -8.24 16.00 -27.29
N PHE A 322 -7.42 15.66 -28.28
CA PHE A 322 -7.74 15.78 -29.69
C PHE A 322 -7.44 14.48 -30.41
N GLU A 323 -8.17 14.25 -31.49
CA GLU A 323 -8.04 13.10 -32.36
C GLU A 323 -8.00 13.57 -33.80
N ALA A 324 -6.96 13.13 -34.51
CA ALA A 324 -6.84 13.36 -35.94
C ALA A 324 -6.77 12.03 -36.68
N ARG A 325 -7.37 11.95 -37.86
CA ARG A 325 -7.28 10.78 -38.73
C ARG A 325 -6.22 10.98 -39.80
N GLU A 326 -5.19 10.15 -39.75
CA GLU A 326 -4.09 10.14 -40.70
C GLU A 326 -4.03 8.80 -41.41
N ASN A 327 -4.21 8.81 -42.73
CA ASN A 327 -4.22 7.58 -43.58
C ASN A 327 -5.17 6.46 -43.04
N GLY A 328 -6.32 6.83 -42.49
CA GLY A 328 -7.27 5.90 -41.92
C GLY A 328 -6.93 5.42 -40.49
N GLN A 329 -5.82 5.87 -39.92
CA GLN A 329 -5.41 5.58 -38.56
C GLN A 329 -5.76 6.76 -37.65
N GLU A 330 -6.31 6.45 -36.48
CA GLU A 330 -6.63 7.39 -35.45
C GLU A 330 -5.37 7.70 -34.62
N VAL A 331 -4.97 8.97 -34.60
CA VAL A 331 -3.84 9.46 -33.82
C VAL A 331 -4.34 10.41 -32.77
N ARG A 332 -4.17 10.04 -31.51
CA ARG A 332 -4.62 10.84 -30.35
C ARG A 332 -3.46 11.64 -29.80
N PHE A 333 -3.74 12.88 -29.46
CA PHE A 333 -2.80 13.78 -28.82
C PHE A 333 -3.53 14.70 -27.83
N TRP A 334 -2.80 15.39 -26.97
CA TRP A 334 -3.39 16.33 -26.05
C TRP A 334 -2.46 17.51 -25.77
N LEU A 335 -3.11 18.60 -25.35
CA LEU A 335 -2.48 19.83 -24.96
C LEU A 335 -2.68 20.04 -23.47
N TYR A 336 -1.66 20.54 -22.80
CA TYR A 336 -1.67 20.78 -21.35
C TYR A 336 -0.89 22.04 -21.02
N GLN A 337 -1.52 22.98 -20.32
CA GLN A 337 -0.82 24.15 -19.80
C GLN A 337 -0.03 23.78 -18.55
N LYS A 338 1.27 23.87 -18.62
CA LYS A 338 2.18 23.66 -17.50
C LYS A 338 2.04 24.76 -16.45
N PRO A 339 2.49 24.51 -15.20
CA PRO A 339 2.51 25.54 -14.15
C PRO A 339 3.30 26.82 -14.51
N ASP A 340 4.26 26.71 -15.42
CA ASP A 340 5.05 27.85 -15.95
C ASP A 340 4.34 28.65 -17.07
N GLY A 341 3.08 28.28 -17.39
CA GLY A 341 2.28 28.93 -18.42
C GLY A 341 2.52 28.45 -19.85
N ARG A 342 3.53 27.65 -20.12
CA ARG A 342 3.78 27.06 -21.44
C ARG A 342 2.81 25.91 -21.72
N VAL A 343 2.39 25.76 -22.98
CA VAL A 343 1.54 24.66 -23.40
C VAL A 343 2.39 23.52 -23.93
N ALA A 344 2.32 22.36 -23.27
CA ALA A 344 2.90 21.13 -23.79
C ALA A 344 1.95 20.50 -24.82
N THR A 345 2.48 20.10 -25.96
CA THR A 345 1.77 19.36 -27.01
C THR A 345 2.41 17.98 -27.13
N VAL A 346 1.62 16.93 -26.87
CA VAL A 346 2.15 15.56 -26.73
C VAL A 346 1.17 14.55 -27.33
N PHE A 347 1.70 13.40 -27.79
CA PHE A 347 0.89 12.26 -28.15
C PHE A 347 0.25 11.62 -26.92
N ASP A 348 -0.96 11.06 -27.04
CA ASP A 348 -1.62 10.28 -25.98
C ASP A 348 -1.02 8.87 -25.91
N ALA A 349 0.29 8.81 -25.87
CA ALA A 349 1.09 7.61 -25.88
C ALA A 349 2.47 7.87 -25.26
N CYS A 350 3.09 6.85 -24.67
CA CYS A 350 4.49 6.89 -24.26
C CYS A 350 5.29 5.76 -24.91
N GLU A 351 6.62 5.86 -24.88
CA GLU A 351 7.50 4.86 -25.50
C GLU A 351 7.41 3.49 -24.83
N ILE A 352 7.09 3.46 -23.52
CA ILE A 352 7.05 2.24 -22.70
C ILE A 352 5.67 1.57 -22.78
N CYS A 353 4.58 2.31 -22.47
CA CYS A 353 3.22 1.75 -22.39
C CYS A 353 2.44 1.82 -23.70
N GLY A 354 2.98 2.46 -24.74
CA GLY A 354 2.31 2.63 -26.01
C GLY A 354 1.09 3.56 -25.93
N SER A 355 0.03 3.23 -26.66
CA SER A 355 -1.20 4.02 -26.83
C SER A 355 -2.22 3.89 -25.69
N ALA A 356 -1.82 3.42 -24.52
CA ALA A 356 -2.72 3.31 -23.37
C ALA A 356 -3.30 4.68 -22.93
N GLY A 357 -2.54 5.75 -23.14
CA GLY A 357 -2.92 7.12 -22.88
C GLY A 357 -2.75 7.54 -21.42
N PHE A 358 -3.20 8.76 -21.14
CA PHE A 358 -3.05 9.41 -19.84
C PHE A 358 -4.39 9.92 -19.32
N HIS A 359 -4.47 10.24 -18.03
CA HIS A 359 -5.60 10.94 -17.42
C HIS A 359 -5.10 11.95 -16.38
N LYS A 360 -5.95 12.91 -16.00
CA LYS A 360 -5.61 13.82 -14.92
C LYS A 360 -5.93 13.15 -13.58
N GLY A 361 -4.92 12.97 -12.76
CA GLY A 361 -5.04 12.53 -11.38
C GLY A 361 -5.05 13.72 -10.40
N PRO A 362 -5.18 13.47 -9.09
CA PRO A 362 -5.19 14.52 -8.06
C PRO A 362 -3.91 15.35 -8.04
N ASN A 363 -2.76 14.74 -8.35
CA ASN A 363 -1.43 15.34 -8.27
C ASN A 363 -0.81 15.63 -9.65
N GLY A 364 -1.58 15.59 -10.74
CA GLY A 364 -1.08 15.86 -12.09
C GLY A 364 -1.50 14.81 -13.11
N VAL A 365 -0.68 14.63 -14.13
CA VAL A 365 -0.94 13.67 -15.22
C VAL A 365 -0.52 12.26 -14.79
N VAL A 366 -1.34 11.24 -15.07
CA VAL A 366 -1.08 9.85 -14.70
C VAL A 366 -1.23 8.94 -15.92
N CYS A 367 -0.27 8.04 -16.11
CA CYS A 367 -0.34 7.02 -17.17
C CYS A 367 -1.45 6.01 -16.85
N ARG A 368 -2.27 5.67 -17.85
CA ARG A 368 -3.43 4.76 -17.68
C ARG A 368 -3.05 3.29 -17.57
N ASN A 369 -1.88 2.92 -18.06
CA ASN A 369 -1.43 1.52 -18.02
C ASN A 369 -0.69 1.20 -16.72
N CYS A 370 0.29 2.01 -16.34
CA CYS A 370 1.16 1.74 -15.20
C CYS A 370 0.85 2.59 -13.96
N ALA A 371 -0.12 3.52 -14.05
CA ALA A 371 -0.48 4.48 -13.01
C ALA A 371 0.67 5.41 -12.55
N ALA A 372 1.77 5.48 -13.31
CA ALA A 372 2.88 6.37 -13.03
C ALA A 372 2.43 7.84 -13.04
N PRO A 373 2.68 8.62 -11.98
CA PRO A 373 2.45 10.04 -11.95
C PRO A 373 3.53 10.75 -12.77
N ILE A 374 3.11 11.55 -13.73
CA ILE A 374 4.01 12.36 -14.55
C ILE A 374 4.11 13.76 -13.94
N ASN A 375 5.34 14.17 -13.64
CA ASN A 375 5.57 15.53 -13.15
C ASN A 375 5.05 16.55 -14.18
N SER A 376 4.16 17.43 -13.75
CA SER A 376 3.51 18.43 -14.62
C SER A 376 4.51 19.34 -15.37
N GLN A 377 5.68 19.56 -14.81
CA GLN A 377 6.75 20.34 -15.46
C GLN A 377 7.49 19.54 -16.53
N SER A 378 7.65 18.23 -16.36
CA SER A 378 8.36 17.36 -17.29
C SER A 378 7.51 16.86 -18.46
N VAL A 379 6.20 17.11 -18.47
CA VAL A 379 5.31 16.71 -19.57
C VAL A 379 5.89 17.18 -20.92
N GLY A 380 6.05 16.23 -21.85
CA GLY A 380 6.62 16.49 -23.18
C GLY A 380 8.15 16.51 -23.23
N THR A 381 8.83 16.10 -22.15
CA THR A 381 10.25 15.75 -22.23
C THR A 381 10.40 14.29 -22.68
N LYS A 382 11.49 13.97 -23.35
CA LYS A 382 11.75 12.59 -23.78
C LYS A 382 12.23 11.73 -22.62
N GLY A 383 11.73 10.51 -22.55
CA GLY A 383 12.20 9.47 -21.64
C GLY A 383 11.16 9.00 -20.62
N GLY A 384 11.39 7.81 -20.07
CA GLY A 384 10.52 7.19 -19.09
C GLY A 384 9.08 7.00 -19.55
N CYS A 385 8.14 7.10 -18.62
CA CYS A 385 6.70 7.08 -18.90
C CYS A 385 6.14 8.41 -19.40
N ASN A 386 6.98 9.42 -19.66
CA ASN A 386 6.51 10.70 -20.20
C ASN A 386 5.79 10.51 -21.54
N PRO A 387 4.74 11.30 -21.80
CA PRO A 387 4.09 11.33 -23.10
C PRO A 387 5.06 11.81 -24.18
N VAL A 388 5.04 11.14 -25.32
CA VAL A 388 5.95 11.47 -26.43
C VAL A 388 5.64 12.87 -26.95
N PRO A 389 6.65 13.78 -27.05
CA PRO A 389 6.42 15.13 -27.51
C PRO A 389 5.97 15.15 -28.97
N LEU A 390 4.93 15.93 -29.25
CA LEU A 390 4.45 16.26 -30.58
C LEU A 390 4.97 17.65 -30.97
N ARG A 391 5.63 17.74 -32.10
CA ARG A 391 6.10 19.04 -32.63
C ARG A 391 4.90 19.93 -32.94
N ALA A 392 4.96 21.15 -32.47
CA ALA A 392 3.96 22.17 -32.70
C ALA A 392 4.59 23.54 -32.70
N GLU A 393 4.06 24.45 -33.47
CA GLU A 393 4.43 25.86 -33.45
C GLU A 393 3.42 26.62 -32.57
N GLN A 394 3.90 27.26 -31.53
CA GLN A 394 3.05 28.06 -30.65
C GLN A 394 3.14 29.54 -31.09
N THR A 395 2.02 30.08 -31.53
CA THR A 395 1.83 31.53 -31.82
C THR A 395 1.24 32.22 -30.60
N ALA A 396 1.04 33.52 -30.67
CA ALA A 396 0.47 34.30 -29.55
C ALA A 396 -0.97 33.86 -29.17
N ASP A 397 -1.72 33.28 -30.10
CA ASP A 397 -3.15 32.97 -29.95
C ASP A 397 -3.51 31.52 -30.20
N ALA A 398 -2.60 30.71 -30.78
CA ALA A 398 -2.89 29.34 -31.16
C ALA A 398 -1.66 28.42 -31.15
N VAL A 399 -1.89 27.13 -31.06
CA VAL A 399 -0.96 26.05 -31.33
C VAL A 399 -1.26 25.48 -32.72
N ILE A 400 -0.24 25.44 -33.59
CA ILE A 400 -0.32 24.94 -34.97
C ILE A 400 0.46 23.63 -35.06
N ILE A 401 -0.19 22.60 -35.55
CA ILE A 401 0.39 21.24 -35.69
C ILE A 401 0.24 20.84 -37.16
N THR A 402 1.33 20.42 -37.81
CA THR A 402 1.29 19.97 -39.19
C THR A 402 0.87 18.50 -39.29
N GLU A 403 0.26 18.12 -40.43
CA GLU A 403 -0.08 16.74 -40.73
C GLU A 403 1.14 15.82 -40.65
N ALA A 404 2.29 16.29 -41.13
CA ALA A 404 3.56 15.55 -41.07
C ALA A 404 4.02 15.28 -39.62
N ASP A 405 3.81 16.22 -38.70
CA ASP A 405 4.16 16.03 -37.28
C ASP A 405 3.24 15.01 -36.60
N ILE A 406 1.95 14.97 -36.95
CA ILE A 406 1.00 13.96 -36.49
C ILE A 406 1.35 12.59 -37.06
N ALA A 407 1.64 12.52 -38.38
CA ALA A 407 2.05 11.29 -39.04
C ALA A 407 3.29 10.65 -38.42
N ALA A 408 4.25 11.47 -37.95
CA ALA A 408 5.45 10.97 -37.29
C ALA A 408 5.16 10.12 -36.03
N GLY A 409 4.05 10.38 -35.34
CA GLY A 409 3.60 9.64 -34.16
C GLY A 409 2.64 8.48 -34.46
N ALA A 410 2.17 8.31 -35.67
CA ALA A 410 1.19 7.27 -36.03
C ALA A 410 1.63 5.87 -35.62
N ARG A 411 2.92 5.56 -35.69
CA ARG A 411 3.52 4.30 -35.23
C ARG A 411 3.23 3.94 -33.76
N LEU A 412 2.99 4.93 -32.92
CA LEU A 412 2.70 4.72 -31.49
C LEU A 412 1.31 4.12 -31.27
N PHE A 413 0.41 4.26 -32.25
CA PHE A 413 -0.98 3.81 -32.25
C PHE A 413 -1.23 2.58 -33.13
N GLN A 414 -0.19 2.04 -33.79
CA GLN A 414 -0.26 0.77 -34.49
C GLN A 414 -0.29 -0.36 -33.45
N GLN A 415 -1.41 -1.09 -33.39
CA GLN A 415 -1.57 -2.29 -32.54
C GLN A 415 -0.88 -3.49 -33.17
#